data_ebaae44c60e0198a9d03054bc7ec7f08
#
_entry.id   ebaae44c60e0198a9d03054bc7ec7f08
#
_cell.length_a   1.000
_cell.length_b   1.000
_cell.length_c   1.000
_cell.angle_alpha   90.00
_cell.angle_beta   90.00
_cell.angle_gamma   90.00
#
_symmetry.space_group_name_H-M   'P 1'
#
loop_
_entity.id
_entity.type
_entity.pdbx_description
1 polymer ?
#
loop_
_entity_poly.entity_id
_entity_poly.type
_entity_poly.pdbx_seq_one_letter_code
_entity_poly.pdbx_strand_id
1 'polypeptide(L)'
;MDKEKRNTNYNLYIESKIPKTKAWPSLFKAFLVGGTICAIGQGFFDLYSYLFPNLAESELSTCMLMTIIFITCFLTGLGIYDVVGAWGGAGSVIPITGFSNSISSPSIEFKKEGIIYGICVKMFTIAGPVIVCGVVGSIICGFIGFLI
;
A
#
# COMPACT_ATOMS: atom_id res chain seq x y z
N MET A 1 -6.49 -20.26 -38.61
CA MET A 1 -7.41 -20.02 -37.49
C MET A 1 -7.33 -18.56 -37.16
N ASP A 2 -8.42 -17.84 -37.34
CA ASP A 2 -8.49 -16.39 -37.30
C ASP A 2 -8.07 -15.83 -35.92
N LYS A 3 -7.19 -14.84 -35.89
CA LYS A 3 -6.69 -14.23 -34.62
C LYS A 3 -7.84 -13.72 -33.78
N GLU A 4 -8.89 -13.25 -34.41
CA GLU A 4 -10.10 -12.72 -33.79
C GLU A 4 -10.89 -13.80 -33.04
N LYS A 5 -11.10 -14.96 -33.66
CA LYS A 5 -11.74 -16.13 -33.00
C LYS A 5 -10.93 -16.63 -31.79
N ARG A 6 -9.62 -16.61 -31.91
CA ARG A 6 -8.73 -17.02 -30.79
C ARG A 6 -8.84 -16.03 -29.61
N ASN A 7 -8.86 -14.75 -29.88
CA ASN A 7 -9.00 -13.72 -28.85
C ASN A 7 -10.38 -13.78 -28.18
N THR A 8 -11.43 -13.99 -28.95
CA THR A 8 -12.79 -14.14 -28.42
C THR A 8 -12.91 -15.37 -27.51
N ASN A 9 -12.39 -16.53 -27.96
CA ASN A 9 -12.40 -17.74 -27.14
C ASN A 9 -11.55 -17.59 -25.88
N TYR A 10 -10.43 -16.87 -25.95
CA TYR A 10 -9.58 -16.58 -24.80
C TYR A 10 -10.30 -15.67 -23.79
N ASN A 11 -10.97 -14.62 -24.26
CA ASN A 11 -11.76 -13.75 -23.40
C ASN A 11 -12.91 -14.48 -22.71
N LEU A 12 -13.65 -15.31 -23.43
CA LEU A 12 -14.71 -16.15 -22.85
C LEU A 12 -14.17 -17.12 -21.80
N TYR A 13 -13.00 -17.72 -22.05
CA TYR A 13 -12.34 -18.59 -21.07
C TYR A 13 -11.92 -17.82 -19.81
N ILE A 14 -11.33 -16.63 -19.96
CA ILE A 14 -10.95 -15.77 -18.84
C ILE A 14 -12.18 -15.36 -18.04
N GLU A 15 -13.24 -14.87 -18.69
CA GLU A 15 -14.48 -14.46 -18.01
C GLU A 15 -15.11 -15.60 -17.20
N SER A 16 -14.96 -16.85 -17.67
CA SER A 16 -15.46 -18.02 -16.93
C SER A 16 -14.61 -18.38 -15.71
N LYS A 17 -13.33 -17.96 -15.68
CA LYS A 17 -12.35 -18.29 -14.61
C LYS A 17 -12.13 -17.16 -13.62
N ILE A 18 -12.42 -15.92 -14.00
CA ILE A 18 -12.29 -14.76 -13.09
C ILE A 18 -13.36 -14.89 -11.99
N PRO A 19 -12.96 -14.96 -10.71
CA PRO A 19 -13.90 -14.97 -9.61
C PRO A 19 -14.68 -13.65 -9.59
N LYS A 20 -16.00 -13.72 -9.69
CA LYS A 20 -16.88 -12.54 -9.59
C LYS A 20 -16.89 -12.07 -8.13
N THR A 21 -16.13 -11.02 -7.83
CA THR A 21 -16.16 -10.38 -6.52
C THR A 21 -17.49 -9.64 -6.32
N LYS A 22 -18.15 -9.92 -5.20
CA LYS A 22 -19.36 -9.15 -4.81
C LYS A 22 -18.89 -7.76 -4.35
N ALA A 23 -19.18 -6.73 -5.13
CA ALA A 23 -18.69 -5.36 -4.89
C ALA A 23 -19.09 -4.82 -3.50
N TRP A 24 -20.34 -4.94 -3.09
CA TRP A 24 -20.85 -4.39 -1.83
C TRP A 24 -20.18 -4.95 -0.56
N PRO A 25 -20.10 -6.28 -0.35
CA PRO A 25 -19.43 -6.79 0.85
C PRO A 25 -17.92 -6.52 0.84
N SER A 26 -17.29 -6.48 -0.35
CA SER A 26 -15.88 -6.13 -0.47
C SER A 26 -15.63 -4.67 -0.09
N LEU A 27 -16.50 -3.74 -0.52
CA LEU A 27 -16.43 -2.33 -0.18
C LEU A 27 -16.58 -2.10 1.33
N PHE A 28 -17.53 -2.80 1.97
CA PHE A 28 -17.74 -2.70 3.41
C PHE A 28 -16.53 -3.20 4.22
N LYS A 29 -15.94 -4.32 3.81
CA LYS A 29 -14.70 -4.83 4.44
C LYS A 29 -13.53 -3.86 4.29
N ALA A 30 -13.37 -3.29 3.08
CA ALA A 30 -12.34 -2.29 2.80
C ALA A 30 -12.52 -1.03 3.67
N PHE A 31 -13.76 -0.56 3.83
CA PHE A 31 -14.09 0.56 4.71
C PHE A 31 -13.74 0.28 6.18
N LEU A 32 -14.12 -0.90 6.68
CA LEU A 32 -13.80 -1.28 8.06
C LEU A 32 -12.30 -1.35 8.32
N VAL A 33 -11.55 -2.03 7.45
CA VAL A 33 -10.10 -2.18 7.63
C VAL A 33 -9.39 -0.85 7.46
N GLY A 34 -9.70 -0.09 6.41
CA GLY A 34 -9.10 1.23 6.20
C GLY A 34 -9.43 2.19 7.33
N GLY A 35 -10.68 2.24 7.77
CA GLY A 35 -11.12 3.04 8.92
C GLY A 35 -10.42 2.67 10.22
N THR A 36 -10.23 1.38 10.48
CA THR A 36 -9.48 0.91 11.67
C THR A 36 -8.02 1.35 11.61
N ILE A 37 -7.36 1.22 10.45
CA ILE A 37 -5.97 1.66 10.26
C ILE A 37 -5.86 3.17 10.49
N CYS A 38 -6.80 3.98 9.96
CA CYS A 38 -6.83 5.42 10.17
C CYS A 38 -7.07 5.77 11.64
N ALA A 39 -7.97 5.08 12.33
CA ALA A 39 -8.23 5.30 13.76
C ALA A 39 -6.99 4.98 14.63
N ILE A 40 -6.27 3.91 14.31
CA ILE A 40 -4.99 3.58 14.97
C ILE A 40 -3.96 4.68 14.70
N GLY A 41 -3.88 5.16 13.46
CA GLY A 41 -3.00 6.27 13.08
C GLY A 41 -3.29 7.53 13.87
N GLN A 42 -4.56 7.92 13.97
CA GLN A 42 -4.97 9.07 14.76
C GLN A 42 -4.61 8.88 16.25
N GLY A 43 -4.81 7.67 16.80
CA GLY A 43 -4.44 7.38 18.18
C GLY A 43 -2.94 7.57 18.44
N PHE A 44 -2.07 7.18 17.51
CA PHE A 44 -0.63 7.45 17.62
C PHE A 44 -0.31 8.95 17.49
N PHE A 45 -0.98 9.65 16.59
CA PHE A 45 -0.79 11.08 16.43
C PHE A 45 -1.16 11.84 17.72
N ASP A 46 -2.31 11.52 18.32
CA ASP A 46 -2.77 12.13 19.56
C ASP A 46 -1.86 11.80 20.75
N LEU A 47 -1.36 10.55 20.79
CA LEU A 47 -0.37 10.12 21.79
C LEU A 47 0.92 10.94 21.68
N TYR A 48 1.46 11.11 20.47
CA TYR A 48 2.69 11.90 20.28
C TYR A 48 2.46 13.38 20.55
N SER A 49 1.30 13.93 20.19
CA SER A 49 0.91 15.30 20.51
C SER A 49 0.88 15.54 22.03
N TYR A 50 0.41 14.56 22.80
CA TYR A 50 0.39 14.62 24.26
C TYR A 50 1.81 14.50 24.87
N LEU A 51 2.63 13.60 24.34
CA LEU A 51 3.98 13.36 24.86
C LEU A 51 4.96 14.48 24.49
N PHE A 52 4.78 15.10 23.34
CA PHE A 52 5.70 16.09 22.77
C PHE A 52 4.96 17.35 22.33
N PRO A 53 4.41 18.16 23.25
CA PRO A 53 3.57 19.31 22.89
C PRO A 53 4.31 20.45 22.18
N ASN A 54 5.66 20.40 22.15
CA ASN A 54 6.50 21.42 21.52
C ASN A 54 6.91 21.08 20.07
N LEU A 55 6.53 19.90 19.54
CA LEU A 55 6.83 19.51 18.18
C LEU A 55 5.82 20.11 17.19
N ALA A 56 6.28 20.44 16.00
CA ALA A 56 5.39 20.88 14.92
C ALA A 56 4.50 19.73 14.45
N GLU A 57 3.31 20.00 13.91
CA GLU A 57 2.38 18.99 13.39
C GLU A 57 3.01 18.09 12.32
N SER A 58 3.93 18.63 11.51
CA SER A 58 4.67 17.87 10.49
C SER A 58 5.60 16.83 11.11
N GLU A 59 6.22 17.16 12.24
CA GLU A 59 7.10 16.24 12.96
C GLU A 59 6.29 15.15 13.67
N LEU A 60 5.16 15.52 14.29
CA LEU A 60 4.24 14.58 14.90
C LEU A 60 3.70 13.57 13.88
N SER A 61 3.30 14.06 12.69
CA SER A 61 2.87 13.21 11.56
C SER A 61 3.97 12.26 11.12
N THR A 62 5.22 12.73 11.07
CA THR A 62 6.37 11.89 10.71
C THR A 62 6.60 10.77 11.74
N CYS A 63 6.53 11.09 13.03
CA CYS A 63 6.67 10.10 14.11
C CYS A 63 5.56 9.04 14.03
N MET A 64 4.31 9.45 13.80
CA MET A 64 3.16 8.55 13.60
C MET A 64 3.38 7.63 12.41
N LEU A 65 3.78 8.19 11.24
CA LEU A 65 4.02 7.39 10.03
C LEU A 65 5.15 6.37 10.24
N MET A 66 6.27 6.76 10.85
CA MET A 66 7.38 5.86 11.17
C MET A 66 6.95 4.70 12.05
N THR A 67 6.13 4.97 13.06
CA THR A 67 5.61 3.94 13.97
C THR A 67 4.70 2.95 13.25
N ILE A 68 3.78 3.45 12.43
CA ILE A 68 2.87 2.58 11.65
C ILE A 68 3.64 1.74 10.64
N ILE A 69 4.62 2.32 9.93
CA ILE A 69 5.50 1.61 9.00
C ILE A 69 6.24 0.48 9.73
N PHE A 70 6.85 0.79 10.89
CA PHE A 70 7.58 -0.19 11.68
C PHE A 70 6.69 -1.35 12.12
N ILE A 71 5.50 -1.07 12.67
CA ILE A 71 4.54 -2.08 13.09
C ILE A 71 4.13 -2.95 11.89
N THR A 72 3.86 -2.33 10.74
CA THR A 72 3.45 -3.07 9.54
C THR A 72 4.58 -3.96 9.02
N CYS A 73 5.82 -3.47 8.93
CA CYS A 73 6.97 -4.28 8.54
C CYS A 73 7.13 -5.49 9.47
N PHE A 74 6.94 -5.29 10.77
CA PHE A 74 7.02 -6.36 11.76
C PHE A 74 5.90 -7.40 11.55
N LEU A 75 4.65 -6.96 11.38
CA LEU A 75 3.52 -7.84 11.09
C LEU A 75 3.67 -8.58 9.75
N THR A 76 4.25 -7.93 8.75
CA THR A 76 4.58 -8.56 7.46
C THR A 76 5.65 -9.66 7.65
N GLY A 77 6.67 -9.38 8.45
CA GLY A 77 7.71 -10.36 8.80
C GLY A 77 7.18 -11.60 9.50
N LEU A 78 6.09 -11.47 10.26
CA LEU A 78 5.38 -12.56 10.91
C LEU A 78 4.34 -13.25 10.01
N GLY A 79 4.09 -12.75 8.79
CA GLY A 79 3.06 -13.27 7.88
C GLY A 79 1.62 -12.94 8.29
N ILE A 80 1.43 -12.05 9.28
CA ILE A 80 0.09 -11.69 9.78
C ILE A 80 -0.59 -10.69 8.86
N TYR A 81 0.18 -9.74 8.29
CA TYR A 81 -0.38 -8.67 7.47
C TYR A 81 -1.05 -9.19 6.19
N ASP A 82 -0.56 -10.29 5.62
CA ASP A 82 -1.14 -10.91 4.42
C ASP A 82 -2.58 -11.39 4.66
N VAL A 83 -2.87 -11.89 5.86
CA VAL A 83 -4.24 -12.30 6.24
C VAL A 83 -5.16 -11.07 6.30
N VAL A 84 -4.68 -9.97 6.88
CA VAL A 84 -5.41 -8.69 6.91
C VAL A 84 -5.62 -8.16 5.50
N GLY A 85 -4.59 -8.26 4.65
CA GLY A 85 -4.63 -7.87 3.23
C GLY A 85 -5.67 -8.65 2.43
N ALA A 86 -5.68 -9.96 2.57
CA ALA A 86 -6.63 -10.84 1.89
C ALA A 86 -8.10 -10.57 2.29
N TRP A 87 -8.34 -10.22 3.56
CA TRP A 87 -9.68 -9.93 4.05
C TRP A 87 -10.14 -8.50 3.75
N GLY A 88 -9.26 -7.53 3.94
CA GLY A 88 -9.55 -6.09 3.83
C GLY A 88 -9.48 -5.53 2.40
N GLY A 89 -8.83 -6.24 1.48
CA GLY A 89 -8.69 -5.80 0.09
C GLY A 89 -8.11 -4.38 -0.02
N ALA A 90 -8.79 -3.52 -0.76
CA ALA A 90 -8.34 -2.14 -0.99
C ALA A 90 -8.12 -1.33 0.30
N GLY A 91 -8.88 -1.61 1.36
CA GLY A 91 -8.76 -0.91 2.65
C GLY A 91 -7.44 -1.15 3.38
N SER A 92 -6.76 -2.26 3.11
CA SER A 92 -5.43 -2.56 3.64
C SER A 92 -4.29 -2.20 2.67
N VAL A 93 -4.58 -2.09 1.37
CA VAL A 93 -3.57 -1.83 0.32
C VAL A 93 -3.32 -0.34 0.12
N ILE A 94 -4.37 0.49 0.18
CA ILE A 94 -4.29 1.93 -0.10
C ILE A 94 -3.53 2.71 0.98
N PRO A 95 -3.72 2.46 2.30
CA PRO A 95 -3.00 3.18 3.35
C PRO A 95 -1.48 2.92 3.31
N ILE A 96 -0.72 3.73 4.07
CA ILE A 96 0.73 3.60 4.19
C ILE A 96 1.18 2.20 4.64
N THR A 97 0.32 1.49 5.37
CA THR A 97 0.53 0.10 5.78
C THR A 97 0.61 -0.84 4.58
N GLY A 98 -0.23 -0.66 3.56
CA GLY A 98 -0.18 -1.43 2.33
C GLY A 98 1.12 -1.19 1.54
N PHE A 99 1.56 0.07 1.46
CA PHE A 99 2.84 0.41 0.84
C PHE A 99 4.02 -0.22 1.59
N SER A 100 4.01 -0.14 2.92
CA SER A 100 5.01 -0.78 3.78
C SER A 100 5.06 -2.30 3.56
N ASN A 101 3.90 -2.97 3.53
CA ASN A 101 3.82 -4.40 3.25
C ASN A 101 4.33 -4.76 1.85
N SER A 102 3.96 -3.98 0.83
CA SER A 102 4.37 -4.22 -0.56
C SER A 102 5.88 -4.13 -0.78
N ILE A 103 6.58 -3.34 0.03
CA ILE A 103 8.06 -3.25 0.01
C ILE A 103 8.68 -4.35 0.86
N SER A 104 8.15 -4.61 2.05
CA SER A 104 8.74 -5.53 3.02
C SER A 104 8.60 -6.99 2.59
N SER A 105 7.45 -7.39 2.05
CA SER A 105 7.16 -8.78 1.68
C SER A 105 8.15 -9.32 0.64
N PRO A 106 8.34 -8.67 -0.53
CA PRO A 106 9.34 -9.12 -1.50
C PRO A 106 10.77 -9.05 -0.97
N SER A 107 11.07 -8.05 -0.12
CA SER A 107 12.41 -7.92 0.48
C SER A 107 12.75 -9.11 1.37
N ILE A 108 11.77 -9.63 2.11
CA ILE A 108 11.92 -10.82 2.94
C ILE A 108 12.03 -12.09 2.08
N GLU A 109 11.21 -12.21 1.04
CA GLU A 109 11.19 -13.36 0.13
C GLU A 109 12.54 -13.53 -0.60
N PHE A 110 13.05 -12.43 -1.15
CA PHE A 110 14.30 -12.44 -1.92
C PHE A 110 15.59 -12.23 -1.10
N LYS A 111 15.50 -12.24 0.24
CA LYS A 111 16.69 -12.08 1.10
C LYS A 111 17.81 -13.11 0.84
N LYS A 112 17.47 -14.28 0.33
CA LYS A 112 18.44 -15.34 -0.01
C LYS A 112 19.33 -14.99 -1.20
N GLU A 113 18.90 -14.06 -2.06
CA GLU A 113 19.67 -13.56 -3.20
C GLU A 113 20.72 -12.52 -2.80
N GLY A 114 20.81 -12.19 -1.50
CA GLY A 114 21.74 -11.21 -0.92
C GLY A 114 21.11 -9.84 -0.69
N ILE A 115 21.88 -8.96 0.00
CA ILE A 115 21.38 -7.66 0.41
C ILE A 115 21.15 -6.73 -0.79
N ILE A 116 22.12 -6.67 -1.72
CA ILE A 116 22.06 -5.72 -2.85
C ILE A 116 21.06 -6.20 -3.90
N TYR A 117 21.27 -7.42 -4.45
CA TYR A 117 20.47 -7.93 -5.57
C TYR A 117 19.09 -8.47 -5.14
N GLY A 118 18.98 -8.98 -3.92
CA GLY A 118 17.71 -9.42 -3.36
C GLY A 118 16.94 -8.27 -2.73
N ILE A 119 17.32 -7.86 -1.53
CA ILE A 119 16.53 -6.92 -0.71
C ILE A 119 16.44 -5.54 -1.38
N CYS A 120 17.60 -4.88 -1.66
CA CYS A 120 17.60 -3.51 -2.15
C CYS A 120 16.93 -3.38 -3.52
N VAL A 121 17.24 -4.27 -4.47
CA VAL A 121 16.64 -4.22 -5.81
C VAL A 121 15.13 -4.37 -5.72
N LYS A 122 14.62 -5.29 -4.89
CA LYS A 122 13.16 -5.49 -4.74
C LYS A 122 12.47 -4.31 -4.07
N MET A 123 13.07 -3.70 -3.06
CA MET A 123 12.57 -2.48 -2.46
C MET A 123 12.44 -1.35 -3.50
N PHE A 124 13.48 -1.11 -4.28
CA PHE A 124 13.47 -0.04 -5.30
C PHE A 124 12.56 -0.34 -6.49
N THR A 125 12.38 -1.59 -6.84
CA THR A 125 11.46 -1.97 -7.92
C THR A 125 10.02 -1.54 -7.65
N ILE A 126 9.62 -1.52 -6.36
CA ILE A 126 8.27 -1.11 -5.95
C ILE A 126 8.25 0.38 -5.58
N ALA A 127 9.20 0.84 -4.76
CA ALA A 127 9.26 2.22 -4.31
C ALA A 127 9.56 3.21 -5.45
N GLY A 128 10.41 2.82 -6.41
CA GLY A 128 10.82 3.69 -7.51
C GLY A 128 9.66 4.26 -8.32
N PRO A 129 8.80 3.44 -8.92
CA PRO A 129 7.64 3.91 -9.69
C PRO A 129 6.69 4.79 -8.87
N VAL A 130 6.47 4.48 -7.59
CA VAL A 130 5.60 5.28 -6.71
C VAL A 130 6.19 6.66 -6.47
N ILE A 131 7.49 6.76 -6.19
CA ILE A 131 8.18 8.04 -6.00
C ILE A 131 8.14 8.86 -7.30
N VAL A 132 8.44 8.26 -8.45
CA VAL A 132 8.41 8.94 -9.75
C VAL A 132 7.02 9.48 -10.06
N CYS A 133 5.98 8.66 -9.91
CA CYS A 133 4.59 9.09 -10.12
C CYS A 133 4.18 10.20 -9.15
N GLY A 134 4.61 10.11 -7.88
CA GLY A 134 4.35 11.14 -6.88
C GLY A 134 5.00 12.47 -7.23
N VAL A 135 6.26 12.47 -7.63
CA VAL A 135 7.00 13.68 -8.04
C VAL A 135 6.37 14.30 -9.29
N VAL A 136 6.10 13.50 -10.32
CA VAL A 136 5.47 14.00 -11.57
C VAL A 136 4.08 14.57 -11.28
N GLY A 137 3.27 13.87 -10.48
CA GLY A 137 1.96 14.36 -10.08
C GLY A 137 2.03 15.68 -9.31
N SER A 138 2.96 15.81 -8.37
CA SER A 138 3.19 17.04 -7.60
C SER A 138 3.62 18.22 -8.49
N ILE A 139 4.48 17.98 -9.47
CA ILE A 139 4.90 19.02 -10.44
C ILE A 139 3.70 19.49 -11.25
N ILE A 140 2.88 18.58 -11.75
CA ILE A 140 1.68 18.93 -12.55
C ILE A 140 0.69 19.74 -11.70
N CYS A 141 0.37 19.26 -10.49
CA CYS A 141 -0.53 19.96 -9.57
C CYS A 141 0.02 21.34 -9.17
N GLY A 142 1.32 21.42 -8.86
CA GLY A 142 1.98 22.68 -8.52
C GLY A 142 1.97 23.68 -9.67
N PHE A 143 2.16 23.21 -10.91
CA PHE A 143 2.09 24.06 -12.10
C PHE A 143 0.67 24.59 -12.35
N ILE A 144 -0.35 23.74 -12.19
CA ILE A 144 -1.76 24.17 -12.29
C ILE A 144 -2.07 25.18 -11.19
N GLY A 145 -1.66 24.94 -9.93
CA GLY A 145 -1.88 25.85 -8.82
C GLY A 145 -1.14 27.20 -8.97
N PHE A 146 -0.05 27.25 -9.74
CA PHE A 146 0.66 28.49 -10.05
C PHE A 146 -0.07 29.31 -11.12
N LEU A 147 -0.83 28.66 -12.01
CA LEU A 147 -1.58 29.33 -13.09
C LEU A 147 -2.95 29.88 -12.66
N ILE A 148 -3.50 29.37 -11.55
CA ILE A 148 -4.78 29.81 -10.96
C ILE A 148 -4.55 30.83 -9.86
#